data_f463c2555cf99de328f764386019d928
#
_entry.id   f463c2555cf99de328f764386019d928
#
_cell.length_a   1.000
_cell.length_b   1.000
_cell.length_c   1.000
_cell.angle_alpha   90.00
_cell.angle_beta   90.00
_cell.angle_gamma   90.00
#
_symmetry.space_group_name_H-M   'P 1'
#
loop_
_entity.id
_entity.type
_entity.pdbx_description
1 polymer ?
#
loop_
_entity_poly.entity_id
_entity_poly.type
_entity_poly.pdbx_seq_one_letter_code
_entity_poly.pdbx_strand_id
1 'polypeptide(L)'
;MSMGAFEGKVALVTGSSSGIGEATARAFAAQGASVVVNSRASVRDGERLAAALDGASYVQADVAVEADARRLVATALERHGRLDVLVNNAGTTTVIPHQDLDAATLEVWRRIFEVNVFGTWSVTVAAMPALREARGSVVNVSSIAGLRAQGSSIPYASSKAALNHLTVLLAKVVGPEVRVNAVAPGLIDTPWTKDWDQIRTAVGAIAPLRRSGQPEDVAEVVLALAAARYLTGQVVAVDGGLTVAT
;
A
#
# COMPACT_ATOMS: atom_id res chain seq x y z
N MET A 1 2.78 31.20 2.99
CA MET A 1 2.44 29.79 3.33
C MET A 1 3.53 28.92 2.72
N SER A 2 4.12 28.00 3.48
CA SER A 2 5.09 27.05 2.92
C SER A 2 4.32 26.13 1.97
N MET A 3 4.78 25.98 0.70
CA MET A 3 4.20 25.04 -0.25
C MET A 3 4.35 23.63 0.31
N GLY A 4 3.29 22.81 0.19
CA GLY A 4 3.31 21.41 0.62
C GLY A 4 4.35 20.61 -0.18
N ALA A 5 4.91 19.56 0.41
CA ALA A 5 5.97 18.76 -0.21
C ALA A 5 5.53 18.08 -1.54
N PHE A 6 4.23 17.97 -1.78
CA PHE A 6 3.64 17.37 -2.97
C PHE A 6 2.77 18.33 -3.79
N GLU A 7 2.95 19.62 -3.62
CA GLU A 7 2.24 20.66 -4.39
C GLU A 7 2.43 20.42 -5.90
N GLY A 8 1.32 20.41 -6.65
CA GLY A 8 1.30 20.17 -8.09
C GLY A 8 1.68 18.76 -8.54
N LYS A 9 1.78 17.80 -7.62
CA LYS A 9 2.04 16.38 -7.90
C LYS A 9 0.76 15.56 -7.88
N VAL A 10 0.80 14.40 -8.53
CA VAL A 10 -0.30 13.44 -8.58
C VAL A 10 0.12 12.13 -7.91
N ALA A 11 -0.68 11.68 -6.94
CA ALA A 11 -0.51 10.41 -6.25
C ALA A 11 -1.68 9.46 -6.55
N LEU A 12 -1.37 8.27 -7.05
CA LEU A 12 -2.34 7.16 -7.17
C LEU A 12 -2.18 6.23 -5.96
N VAL A 13 -3.26 6.05 -5.18
CA VAL A 13 -3.27 5.13 -4.03
C VAL A 13 -4.29 4.03 -4.29
N THR A 14 -3.82 2.78 -4.48
CA THR A 14 -4.72 1.64 -4.69
C THR A 14 -5.35 1.18 -3.38
N GLY A 15 -6.63 0.73 -3.41
CA GLY A 15 -7.34 0.28 -2.21
C GLY A 15 -7.52 1.39 -1.17
N SER A 16 -7.73 2.63 -1.61
CA SER A 16 -7.74 3.81 -0.74
C SER A 16 -9.10 4.25 -0.22
N SER A 17 -10.15 3.43 -0.38
CA SER A 17 -11.49 3.76 0.15
C SER A 17 -11.61 3.62 1.68
N SER A 18 -10.60 3.07 2.38
CA SER A 18 -10.60 2.87 3.82
C SER A 18 -9.19 2.62 4.37
N GLY A 19 -9.05 2.65 5.71
CA GLY A 19 -7.86 2.25 6.45
C GLY A 19 -6.57 2.96 6.03
N ILE A 20 -5.47 2.22 5.89
CA ILE A 20 -4.15 2.78 5.54
C ILE A 20 -4.21 3.56 4.22
N GLY A 21 -4.94 3.04 3.22
CA GLY A 21 -5.06 3.70 1.92
C GLY A 21 -5.79 5.03 2.01
N GLU A 22 -6.87 5.13 2.78
CA GLU A 22 -7.60 6.38 3.02
C GLU A 22 -6.73 7.40 3.75
N ALA A 23 -6.08 7.00 4.85
CA ALA A 23 -5.18 7.86 5.60
C ALA A 23 -4.03 8.39 4.70
N THR A 24 -3.47 7.51 3.87
CA THR A 24 -2.43 7.87 2.89
C THR A 24 -2.94 8.89 1.86
N ALA A 25 -4.14 8.67 1.30
CA ALA A 25 -4.75 9.59 0.35
C ALA A 25 -4.97 11.00 0.97
N ARG A 26 -5.52 11.04 2.19
CA ARG A 26 -5.72 12.28 2.94
C ARG A 26 -4.39 12.99 3.24
N ALA A 27 -3.37 12.24 3.62
CA ALA A 27 -2.06 12.78 3.94
C ALA A 27 -1.38 13.40 2.70
N PHE A 28 -1.47 12.77 1.51
CA PHE A 28 -0.98 13.35 0.26
C PHE A 28 -1.74 14.63 -0.12
N ALA A 29 -3.07 14.62 -0.03
CA ALA A 29 -3.90 15.79 -0.33
C ALA A 29 -3.57 16.95 0.62
N ALA A 30 -3.39 16.70 1.91
CA ALA A 30 -2.97 17.72 2.89
C ALA A 30 -1.58 18.33 2.59
N GLN A 31 -0.75 17.65 1.79
CA GLN A 31 0.54 18.14 1.32
C GLN A 31 0.49 18.73 -0.10
N GLY A 32 -0.72 18.99 -0.64
CA GLY A 32 -0.93 19.67 -1.91
C GLY A 32 -0.96 18.76 -3.14
N ALA A 33 -0.97 17.43 -2.98
CA ALA A 33 -1.09 16.52 -4.10
C ALA A 33 -2.55 16.39 -4.58
N SER A 34 -2.76 16.29 -5.89
CA SER A 34 -3.97 15.69 -6.45
C SER A 34 -3.92 14.17 -6.26
N VAL A 35 -5.02 13.57 -5.77
CA VAL A 35 -5.04 12.15 -5.42
C VAL A 35 -6.00 11.37 -6.27
N VAL A 36 -5.54 10.27 -6.86
CA VAL A 36 -6.41 9.28 -7.49
C VAL A 36 -6.74 8.19 -6.47
N VAL A 37 -7.99 8.18 -6.02
CA VAL A 37 -8.56 7.19 -5.11
C VAL A 37 -9.05 5.99 -5.90
N ASN A 38 -8.76 4.79 -5.41
CA ASN A 38 -9.18 3.55 -6.06
C ASN A 38 -9.80 2.56 -5.06
N SER A 39 -10.80 1.85 -5.49
CA SER A 39 -11.28 0.63 -4.83
C SER A 39 -11.90 -0.33 -5.86
N ARG A 40 -11.98 -1.62 -5.49
CA ARG A 40 -12.65 -2.64 -6.28
C ARG A 40 -14.17 -2.58 -6.14
N ALA A 41 -14.67 -2.55 -4.91
CA ALA A 41 -16.09 -2.71 -4.59
C ALA A 41 -16.69 -1.56 -3.75
N SER A 42 -15.90 -0.87 -2.93
CA SER A 42 -16.37 0.22 -2.05
C SER A 42 -16.49 1.54 -2.80
N VAL A 43 -17.33 1.57 -3.84
CA VAL A 43 -17.49 2.71 -4.76
C VAL A 43 -17.91 3.96 -4.01
N ARG A 44 -18.99 3.87 -3.21
CA ARG A 44 -19.53 5.03 -2.45
C ARG A 44 -18.51 5.65 -1.50
N ASP A 45 -17.70 4.80 -0.83
CA ASP A 45 -16.68 5.30 0.10
C ASP A 45 -15.52 5.97 -0.66
N GLY A 46 -15.13 5.38 -1.80
CA GLY A 46 -14.11 5.97 -2.67
C GLY A 46 -14.54 7.30 -3.28
N GLU A 47 -15.77 7.39 -3.78
CA GLU A 47 -16.36 8.64 -4.32
C GLU A 47 -16.47 9.71 -3.24
N ARG A 48 -16.96 9.33 -2.03
CA ARG A 48 -17.04 10.23 -0.89
C ARG A 48 -15.67 10.78 -0.48
N LEU A 49 -14.64 9.92 -0.45
CA LEU A 49 -13.29 10.34 -0.15
C LEU A 49 -12.75 11.30 -1.20
N ALA A 50 -12.89 10.97 -2.48
CA ALA A 50 -12.44 11.84 -3.56
C ALA A 50 -13.13 13.20 -3.55
N ALA A 51 -14.44 13.24 -3.28
CA ALA A 51 -15.19 14.49 -3.16
C ALA A 51 -14.76 15.36 -1.94
N ALA A 52 -14.17 14.75 -0.93
CA ALA A 52 -13.69 15.44 0.27
C ALA A 52 -12.24 15.94 0.17
N LEU A 53 -11.53 15.68 -0.93
CA LEU A 53 -10.14 16.05 -1.14
C LEU A 53 -10.01 16.94 -2.38
N ASP A 54 -9.35 18.08 -2.22
CA ASP A 54 -9.16 19.03 -3.31
C ASP A 54 -8.34 18.41 -4.45
N GLY A 55 -8.84 18.54 -5.68
CA GLY A 55 -8.19 18.03 -6.88
C GLY A 55 -8.15 16.49 -6.99
N ALA A 56 -8.87 15.76 -6.13
CA ALA A 56 -8.88 14.31 -6.19
C ALA A 56 -9.91 13.76 -7.20
N SER A 57 -9.70 12.51 -7.61
CA SER A 57 -10.63 11.76 -8.44
C SER A 57 -10.75 10.32 -7.96
N TYR A 58 -11.87 9.66 -8.28
CA TYR A 58 -12.09 8.26 -7.97
C TYR A 58 -12.14 7.41 -9.24
N VAL A 59 -11.49 6.24 -9.20
CA VAL A 59 -11.53 5.25 -10.28
C VAL A 59 -11.80 3.86 -9.68
N GLN A 60 -12.94 3.26 -10.04
CA GLN A 60 -13.20 1.87 -9.71
C GLN A 60 -12.34 0.96 -10.60
N ALA A 61 -11.55 0.08 -9.98
CA ALA A 61 -10.77 -0.95 -10.68
C ALA A 61 -10.39 -2.10 -9.72
N ASP A 62 -10.40 -3.32 -10.22
CA ASP A 62 -9.81 -4.47 -9.55
C ASP A 62 -8.35 -4.63 -10.01
N VAL A 63 -7.40 -4.39 -9.11
CA VAL A 63 -5.97 -4.48 -9.44
C VAL A 63 -5.54 -5.90 -9.85
N ALA A 64 -6.29 -6.94 -9.45
CA ALA A 64 -6.04 -8.32 -9.85
C ALA A 64 -6.37 -8.58 -11.34
N VAL A 65 -7.11 -7.67 -11.99
CA VAL A 65 -7.44 -7.74 -13.41
C VAL A 65 -6.52 -6.81 -14.19
N GLU A 66 -5.64 -7.35 -15.03
CA GLU A 66 -4.63 -6.56 -15.74
C GLU A 66 -5.23 -5.42 -16.59
N ALA A 67 -6.34 -5.68 -17.27
CA ALA A 67 -7.05 -4.66 -18.05
C ALA A 67 -7.55 -3.50 -17.17
N ASP A 68 -8.03 -3.80 -15.96
CA ASP A 68 -8.46 -2.80 -14.99
C ASP A 68 -7.29 -2.00 -14.43
N ALA A 69 -6.16 -2.66 -14.14
CA ALA A 69 -4.94 -1.98 -13.71
C ALA A 69 -4.44 -0.98 -14.78
N ARG A 70 -4.43 -1.37 -16.04
CA ARG A 70 -4.08 -0.49 -17.17
C ARG A 70 -5.08 0.67 -17.30
N ARG A 71 -6.38 0.39 -17.22
CA ARG A 71 -7.45 1.41 -17.28
C ARG A 71 -7.35 2.39 -16.12
N LEU A 72 -7.07 1.92 -14.90
CA LEU A 72 -6.88 2.77 -13.72
C LEU A 72 -5.80 3.83 -13.96
N VAL A 73 -4.64 3.40 -14.43
CA VAL A 73 -3.51 4.31 -14.70
C VAL A 73 -3.82 5.23 -15.89
N ALA A 74 -4.40 4.71 -16.97
CA ALA A 74 -4.77 5.53 -18.12
C ALA A 74 -5.77 6.63 -17.73
N THR A 75 -6.80 6.31 -16.93
CA THR A 75 -7.77 7.29 -16.43
C THR A 75 -7.12 8.31 -15.50
N ALA A 76 -6.15 7.89 -14.68
CA ALA A 76 -5.39 8.81 -13.82
C ALA A 76 -4.62 9.84 -14.67
N LEU A 77 -3.94 9.38 -15.72
CA LEU A 77 -3.19 10.24 -16.63
C LEU A 77 -4.10 11.15 -17.49
N GLU A 78 -5.24 10.63 -17.95
CA GLU A 78 -6.23 11.44 -18.69
C GLU A 78 -6.77 12.60 -17.85
N ARG A 79 -7.04 12.37 -16.56
CA ARG A 79 -7.64 13.38 -15.68
C ARG A 79 -6.63 14.37 -15.11
N HIS A 80 -5.41 13.95 -14.86
CA HIS A 80 -4.41 14.75 -14.13
C HIS A 80 -3.17 15.08 -14.94
N GLY A 81 -2.97 14.49 -16.13
CA GLY A 81 -1.86 14.78 -17.04
C GLY A 81 -0.50 14.22 -16.62
N ARG A 82 -0.37 13.68 -15.38
CA ARG A 82 0.90 13.18 -14.84
C ARG A 82 0.67 12.15 -13.72
N LEU A 83 1.72 11.43 -13.36
CA LEU A 83 1.74 10.57 -12.18
C LEU A 83 3.12 10.61 -11.54
N ASP A 84 3.22 11.14 -10.30
CA ASP A 84 4.48 11.30 -9.57
C ASP A 84 4.69 10.22 -8.52
N VAL A 85 3.60 9.74 -7.89
CA VAL A 85 3.66 8.75 -6.82
C VAL A 85 2.64 7.65 -7.07
N LEU A 86 3.11 6.41 -6.99
CA LEU A 86 2.24 5.24 -6.91
C LEU A 86 2.35 4.62 -5.53
N VAL A 87 1.22 4.47 -4.83
CA VAL A 87 1.15 3.69 -3.59
C VAL A 87 0.35 2.42 -3.85
N ASN A 88 1.02 1.28 -3.89
CA ASN A 88 0.40 -0.02 -3.98
C ASN A 88 -0.04 -0.47 -2.58
N ASN A 89 -1.26 -0.09 -2.19
CA ASN A 89 -1.83 -0.42 -0.89
C ASN A 89 -2.92 -1.50 -0.99
N ALA A 90 -3.57 -1.68 -2.13
CA ALA A 90 -4.57 -2.74 -2.29
C ALA A 90 -4.01 -4.10 -1.88
N GLY A 91 -4.77 -4.83 -1.07
CA GLY A 91 -4.35 -6.13 -0.58
C GLY A 91 -5.54 -6.96 -0.10
N THR A 92 -5.32 -8.26 0.07
CA THR A 92 -6.29 -9.19 0.61
C THR A 92 -5.61 -10.26 1.45
N THR A 93 -6.39 -10.89 2.36
CA THR A 93 -5.97 -12.06 3.12
C THR A 93 -7.15 -13.02 3.32
N THR A 94 -6.82 -14.22 3.79
CA THR A 94 -7.71 -15.15 4.46
C THR A 94 -7.05 -15.54 5.77
N VAL A 95 -7.77 -15.42 6.89
CA VAL A 95 -7.22 -15.78 8.20
C VAL A 95 -7.26 -17.32 8.33
N ILE A 96 -6.07 -17.92 8.42
CA ILE A 96 -5.88 -19.37 8.56
C ILE A 96 -4.76 -19.59 9.57
N PRO A 97 -4.98 -20.31 10.67
CA PRO A 97 -3.92 -20.69 11.58
C PRO A 97 -2.77 -21.38 10.82
N HIS A 98 -1.52 -21.03 11.12
CA HIS A 98 -0.36 -21.56 10.37
C HIS A 98 -0.22 -23.08 10.47
N GLN A 99 -0.78 -23.70 11.51
CA GLN A 99 -0.78 -25.16 11.71
C GLN A 99 -1.80 -25.88 10.81
N ASP A 100 -2.82 -25.18 10.30
CA ASP A 100 -3.85 -25.74 9.44
C ASP A 100 -3.43 -25.63 7.96
N LEU A 101 -2.58 -26.55 7.53
CA LEU A 101 -2.05 -26.58 6.16
C LEU A 101 -3.13 -26.91 5.13
N ASP A 102 -4.11 -27.74 5.49
CA ASP A 102 -5.16 -28.17 4.58
C ASP A 102 -6.13 -27.03 4.24
N ALA A 103 -6.40 -26.12 5.17
CA ALA A 103 -7.21 -24.92 4.93
C ALA A 103 -6.52 -23.93 3.98
N ALA A 104 -5.19 -23.97 3.86
CA ALA A 104 -4.42 -23.13 2.95
C ALA A 104 -4.45 -23.68 1.51
N THR A 105 -5.63 -23.84 0.93
CA THR A 105 -5.83 -24.42 -0.40
C THR A 105 -5.15 -23.60 -1.52
N LEU A 106 -4.91 -24.23 -2.68
CA LEU A 106 -4.36 -23.51 -3.85
C LEU A 106 -5.26 -22.38 -4.33
N GLU A 107 -6.57 -22.44 -4.09
CA GLU A 107 -7.50 -21.34 -4.40
C GLU A 107 -7.21 -20.13 -3.51
N VAL A 108 -7.01 -20.33 -2.20
CA VAL A 108 -6.62 -19.28 -1.26
C VAL A 108 -5.27 -18.65 -1.67
N TRP A 109 -4.29 -19.48 -2.03
CA TRP A 109 -3.00 -19.01 -2.53
C TRP A 109 -3.15 -18.12 -3.76
N ARG A 110 -3.86 -18.61 -4.80
CA ARG A 110 -4.07 -17.86 -6.04
C ARG A 110 -4.72 -16.52 -5.78
N ARG A 111 -5.84 -16.49 -5.04
CA ARG A 111 -6.56 -15.26 -4.73
C ARG A 111 -5.68 -14.23 -4.03
N ILE A 112 -4.86 -14.65 -3.06
CA ILE A 112 -3.98 -13.75 -2.32
C ILE A 112 -2.86 -13.23 -3.22
N PHE A 113 -2.22 -14.09 -4.03
CA PHE A 113 -1.16 -13.68 -4.94
C PHE A 113 -1.66 -12.82 -6.09
N GLU A 114 -2.84 -13.09 -6.63
CA GLU A 114 -3.47 -12.28 -7.68
C GLU A 114 -3.61 -10.82 -7.25
N VAL A 115 -4.05 -10.56 -6.03
CA VAL A 115 -4.19 -9.18 -5.54
C VAL A 115 -2.85 -8.61 -5.09
N ASN A 116 -2.16 -9.30 -4.16
CA ASN A 116 -1.04 -8.73 -3.42
C ASN A 116 0.25 -8.64 -4.23
N VAL A 117 0.43 -9.53 -5.21
CA VAL A 117 1.66 -9.62 -6.01
C VAL A 117 1.40 -9.24 -7.46
N PHE A 118 0.51 -9.96 -8.16
CA PHE A 118 0.28 -9.74 -9.58
C PHE A 118 -0.45 -8.41 -9.83
N GLY A 119 -1.41 -8.04 -8.97
CA GLY A 119 -2.07 -6.74 -9.03
C GLY A 119 -1.10 -5.59 -8.82
N THR A 120 -0.25 -5.67 -7.79
CA THR A 120 0.83 -4.70 -7.55
C THR A 120 1.76 -4.59 -8.76
N TRP A 121 2.16 -5.71 -9.36
CA TRP A 121 2.97 -5.73 -10.56
C TRP A 121 2.28 -5.05 -11.73
N SER A 122 1.03 -5.41 -12.03
CA SER A 122 0.26 -4.88 -13.16
C SER A 122 0.09 -3.37 -13.09
N VAL A 123 -0.28 -2.82 -11.92
CA VAL A 123 -0.40 -1.37 -11.73
C VAL A 123 0.96 -0.69 -11.87
N THR A 124 2.02 -1.28 -11.28
CA THR A 124 3.38 -0.70 -11.33
C THR A 124 3.90 -0.63 -12.77
N VAL A 125 3.73 -1.70 -13.56
CA VAL A 125 4.15 -1.73 -14.97
C VAL A 125 3.36 -0.71 -15.79
N ALA A 126 2.05 -0.62 -15.60
CA ALA A 126 1.21 0.36 -16.30
C ALA A 126 1.62 1.81 -15.96
N ALA A 127 1.97 2.08 -14.69
CA ALA A 127 2.38 3.41 -14.23
C ALA A 127 3.82 3.79 -14.59
N MET A 128 4.67 2.83 -14.91
CA MET A 128 6.12 3.05 -15.04
C MET A 128 6.52 4.11 -16.05
N PRO A 129 5.91 4.22 -17.25
CA PRO A 129 6.26 5.29 -18.19
C PRO A 129 6.07 6.69 -17.60
N ALA A 130 4.92 6.96 -16.98
CA ALA A 130 4.62 8.25 -16.36
C ALA A 130 5.49 8.53 -15.13
N LEU A 131 5.75 7.51 -14.32
CA LEU A 131 6.66 7.64 -13.17
C LEU A 131 8.09 7.98 -13.60
N ARG A 132 8.59 7.41 -14.69
CA ARG A 132 9.91 7.77 -15.25
C ARG A 132 9.95 9.21 -15.71
N GLU A 133 8.94 9.66 -16.45
CA GLU A 133 8.83 11.04 -16.92
C GLU A 133 8.84 12.04 -15.74
N ALA A 134 8.09 11.72 -14.67
CA ALA A 134 8.01 12.54 -13.47
C ALA A 134 9.23 12.41 -12.53
N ARG A 135 10.17 11.50 -12.78
CA ARG A 135 11.21 11.07 -11.81
C ARG A 135 10.61 10.72 -10.46
N GLY A 136 9.54 9.94 -10.50
CA GLY A 136 8.62 9.67 -9.40
C GLY A 136 9.08 8.60 -8.42
N SER A 137 8.11 8.10 -7.66
CA SER A 137 8.36 7.04 -6.68
C SER A 137 7.21 6.06 -6.58
N VAL A 138 7.55 4.82 -6.23
CA VAL A 138 6.62 3.75 -5.85
C VAL A 138 6.81 3.44 -4.37
N VAL A 139 5.71 3.35 -3.62
CA VAL A 139 5.71 2.85 -2.25
C VAL A 139 4.75 1.67 -2.15
N ASN A 140 5.28 0.50 -1.82
CA ASN A 140 4.50 -0.71 -1.63
C ASN A 140 4.08 -0.87 -0.16
N VAL A 141 2.80 -1.13 0.11
CA VAL A 141 2.33 -1.47 1.46
C VAL A 141 2.42 -2.98 1.65
N SER A 142 3.50 -3.40 2.28
CA SER A 142 3.79 -4.79 2.62
C SER A 142 3.18 -5.16 3.99
N SER A 143 3.91 -5.89 4.81
CA SER A 143 3.58 -6.26 6.20
C SER A 143 4.82 -6.81 6.89
N ILE A 144 4.90 -6.71 8.23
CA ILE A 144 5.88 -7.46 9.02
C ILE A 144 5.76 -8.98 8.84
N ALA A 145 4.58 -9.47 8.39
CA ALA A 145 4.39 -10.87 8.00
C ALA A 145 5.34 -11.31 6.87
N GLY A 146 5.79 -10.39 6.03
CA GLY A 146 6.81 -10.65 5.01
C GLY A 146 8.26 -10.55 5.53
N LEU A 147 8.46 -10.19 6.79
CA LEU A 147 9.76 -10.06 7.45
C LEU A 147 9.98 -11.12 8.53
N ARG A 148 8.92 -11.64 9.12
CA ARG A 148 8.92 -12.61 10.23
C ARG A 148 7.93 -13.73 9.93
N ALA A 149 8.14 -14.89 10.57
CA ALA A 149 7.28 -16.07 10.42
C ALA A 149 5.96 -15.91 11.23
N GLN A 150 5.17 -14.91 10.87
CA GLN A 150 3.90 -14.57 11.50
C GLN A 150 2.92 -14.00 10.45
N GLY A 151 1.69 -13.70 10.83
CA GLY A 151 0.68 -13.12 9.94
C GLY A 151 -0.63 -13.90 9.96
N SER A 152 -1.58 -13.43 9.19
CA SER A 152 -2.94 -13.97 9.14
C SER A 152 -3.04 -15.35 8.47
N SER A 153 -2.06 -15.72 7.63
CA SER A 153 -1.93 -17.04 7.02
C SER A 153 -0.57 -17.18 6.33
N ILE A 154 -0.13 -18.42 6.05
CA ILE A 154 1.10 -18.70 5.28
C ILE A 154 1.04 -18.08 3.87
N PRO A 155 -0.06 -18.23 3.07
CA PRO A 155 -0.16 -17.58 1.76
C PRO A 155 -0.01 -16.05 1.83
N TYR A 156 -0.61 -15.41 2.84
CA TYR A 156 -0.48 -13.98 3.03
C TYR A 156 0.96 -13.57 3.35
N ALA A 157 1.58 -14.20 4.34
CA ALA A 157 2.97 -13.92 4.71
C ALA A 157 3.93 -14.11 3.53
N SER A 158 3.75 -15.20 2.76
CA SER A 158 4.53 -15.48 1.55
C SER A 158 4.33 -14.40 0.48
N SER A 159 3.09 -13.93 0.27
CA SER A 159 2.81 -12.85 -0.69
C SER A 159 3.49 -11.53 -0.30
N LYS A 160 3.56 -11.23 1.00
CA LYS A 160 4.23 -10.02 1.50
C LYS A 160 5.74 -10.13 1.46
N ALA A 161 6.31 -11.33 1.66
CA ALA A 161 7.73 -11.60 1.43
C ALA A 161 8.09 -11.44 -0.07
N ALA A 162 7.27 -11.95 -0.98
CA ALA A 162 7.43 -11.76 -2.40
C ALA A 162 7.39 -10.27 -2.79
N LEU A 163 6.46 -9.49 -2.19
CA LEU A 163 6.37 -8.05 -2.42
C LEU A 163 7.59 -7.29 -1.90
N ASN A 164 8.15 -7.69 -0.75
CA ASN A 164 9.39 -7.13 -0.22
C ASN A 164 10.55 -7.33 -1.21
N HIS A 165 10.70 -8.55 -1.74
CA HIS A 165 11.77 -8.85 -2.69
C HIS A 165 11.54 -8.16 -4.05
N LEU A 166 10.29 -8.10 -4.53
CA LEU A 166 9.91 -7.35 -5.74
C LEU A 166 10.29 -5.86 -5.61
N THR A 167 10.11 -5.25 -4.43
CA THR A 167 10.53 -3.87 -4.15
C THR A 167 12.02 -3.68 -4.41
N VAL A 168 12.86 -4.58 -3.90
CA VAL A 168 14.32 -4.54 -4.08
C VAL A 168 14.72 -4.72 -5.55
N LEU A 169 14.11 -5.70 -6.23
CA LEU A 169 14.39 -5.98 -7.65
C LEU A 169 14.01 -4.78 -8.54
N LEU A 170 12.82 -4.20 -8.32
CA LEU A 170 12.38 -3.02 -9.06
C LEU A 170 13.31 -1.83 -8.81
N ALA A 171 13.65 -1.54 -7.55
CA ALA A 171 14.55 -0.44 -7.22
C ALA A 171 15.88 -0.51 -7.98
N LYS A 172 16.43 -1.74 -8.16
CA LYS A 172 17.67 -1.97 -8.90
C LYS A 172 17.55 -1.64 -10.39
N VAL A 173 16.40 -1.92 -11.02
CA VAL A 173 16.26 -1.89 -12.49
C VAL A 173 15.58 -0.62 -13.01
N VAL A 174 14.86 0.14 -12.16
CA VAL A 174 14.17 1.36 -12.58
C VAL A 174 14.87 2.65 -12.13
N GLY A 175 15.91 2.54 -11.31
CA GLY A 175 16.79 3.66 -11.00
C GLY A 175 17.68 4.05 -12.19
N PRO A 176 18.08 5.31 -12.29
CA PRO A 176 17.86 6.42 -11.34
C PRO A 176 16.52 7.17 -11.53
N GLU A 177 15.69 6.80 -12.50
CA GLU A 177 14.49 7.57 -12.85
C GLU A 177 13.40 7.43 -11.80
N VAL A 178 13.20 6.21 -11.26
CA VAL A 178 12.14 5.92 -10.30
C VAL A 178 12.71 5.28 -9.04
N ARG A 179 12.27 5.73 -7.87
CA ARG A 179 12.60 5.10 -6.59
C ARG A 179 11.48 4.14 -6.19
N VAL A 180 11.84 3.01 -5.61
CA VAL A 180 10.87 2.00 -5.16
C VAL A 180 11.21 1.58 -3.74
N ASN A 181 10.28 1.78 -2.81
CA ASN A 181 10.42 1.39 -1.41
C ASN A 181 9.15 0.68 -0.92
N ALA A 182 9.20 0.11 0.26
CA ALA A 182 8.04 -0.47 0.93
C ALA A 182 7.96 -0.05 2.39
N VAL A 183 6.74 0.06 2.89
CA VAL A 183 6.43 0.01 4.31
C VAL A 183 5.97 -1.39 4.69
N ALA A 184 6.33 -1.86 5.87
CA ALA A 184 5.90 -3.13 6.42
C ALA A 184 5.17 -2.89 7.74
N PRO A 185 3.84 -2.62 7.70
CA PRO A 185 3.05 -2.37 8.90
C PRO A 185 2.97 -3.60 9.81
N GLY A 186 2.90 -3.36 11.12
CA GLY A 186 2.44 -4.31 12.11
C GLY A 186 0.92 -4.44 12.15
N LEU A 187 0.36 -4.64 13.34
CA LEU A 187 -1.09 -4.58 13.54
C LEU A 187 -1.54 -3.11 13.51
N ILE A 188 -2.39 -2.77 12.56
CA ILE A 188 -2.96 -1.43 12.39
C ILE A 188 -4.48 -1.50 12.60
N ASP A 189 -5.03 -0.55 13.35
CA ASP A 189 -6.45 -0.44 13.63
C ASP A 189 -7.21 0.09 12.40
N THR A 190 -7.83 -0.82 11.68
CA THR A 190 -8.56 -0.54 10.43
C THR A 190 -9.86 -1.34 10.40
N PRO A 191 -10.79 -1.06 9.48
CA PRO A 191 -11.95 -1.93 9.27
C PRO A 191 -11.60 -3.38 8.99
N TRP A 192 -10.42 -3.65 8.41
CA TRP A 192 -9.93 -5.01 8.17
C TRP A 192 -9.63 -5.79 9.45
N THR A 193 -9.14 -5.12 10.50
CA THR A 193 -8.73 -5.73 11.77
C THR A 193 -9.73 -5.51 12.91
N LYS A 194 -10.95 -5.05 12.59
CA LYS A 194 -11.95 -4.65 13.59
C LYS A 194 -12.26 -5.74 14.62
N ASP A 195 -12.27 -7.01 14.20
CA ASP A 195 -12.63 -8.16 15.04
C ASP A 195 -11.40 -8.84 15.70
N TRP A 196 -10.21 -8.19 15.69
CA TRP A 196 -8.95 -8.76 16.17
C TRP A 196 -8.55 -8.29 17.58
N ASP A 197 -9.52 -8.16 18.51
CA ASP A 197 -9.29 -7.61 19.85
C ASP A 197 -8.27 -8.41 20.68
N GLN A 198 -8.29 -9.75 20.58
CA GLN A 198 -7.32 -10.58 21.27
C GLN A 198 -5.90 -10.36 20.75
N ILE A 199 -5.74 -10.22 19.42
CA ILE A 199 -4.44 -9.95 18.80
C ILE A 199 -3.99 -8.54 19.18
N ARG A 200 -4.90 -7.56 19.21
CA ARG A 200 -4.62 -6.17 19.63
C ARG A 200 -4.11 -6.13 21.08
N THR A 201 -4.75 -6.86 21.98
CA THR A 201 -4.33 -6.98 23.37
C THR A 201 -2.93 -7.61 23.48
N ALA A 202 -2.68 -8.69 22.74
CA ALA A 202 -1.38 -9.36 22.73
C ALA A 202 -0.27 -8.44 22.19
N VAL A 203 -0.53 -7.72 21.10
CA VAL A 203 0.41 -6.74 20.50
C VAL A 203 0.70 -5.62 21.50
N GLY A 204 -0.33 -5.08 22.16
CA GLY A 204 -0.16 -4.04 23.20
C GLY A 204 0.66 -4.50 24.40
N ALA A 205 0.68 -5.81 24.71
CA ALA A 205 1.51 -6.38 25.77
C ALA A 205 2.98 -6.55 25.36
N ILE A 206 3.26 -6.85 24.08
CA ILE A 206 4.58 -7.24 23.58
C ILE A 206 5.31 -6.08 22.91
N ALA A 207 4.62 -5.29 22.07
CA ALA A 207 5.24 -4.21 21.31
C ALA A 207 5.85 -3.14 22.24
N PRO A 208 7.08 -2.68 22.01
CA PRO A 208 7.71 -1.62 22.78
C PRO A 208 6.85 -0.36 22.94
N LEU A 209 6.11 0.06 21.89
CA LEU A 209 5.21 1.21 21.98
C LEU A 209 3.84 0.90 22.61
N ARG A 210 3.61 -0.34 23.09
CA ARG A 210 2.45 -0.76 23.90
C ARG A 210 1.08 -0.50 23.26
N ARG A 211 1.00 -0.43 21.95
CA ARG A 211 -0.25 -0.25 21.21
C ARG A 211 -0.18 -0.86 19.79
N SER A 212 -1.33 -1.11 19.20
CA SER A 212 -1.46 -1.22 17.75
C SER A 212 -1.21 0.14 17.08
N GLY A 213 -0.82 0.13 15.82
CA GLY A 213 -0.68 1.35 15.02
C GLY A 213 -2.03 1.88 14.56
N GLN A 214 -2.07 3.17 14.23
CA GLN A 214 -3.17 3.79 13.51
C GLN A 214 -2.82 3.90 12.02
N PRO A 215 -3.81 4.00 11.12
CA PRO A 215 -3.56 4.22 9.68
C PRO A 215 -2.62 5.40 9.40
N GLU A 216 -2.72 6.45 10.19
CA GLU A 216 -1.91 7.66 10.11
C GLU A 216 -0.42 7.40 10.41
N ASP A 217 -0.11 6.49 11.35
CA ASP A 217 1.27 6.09 11.65
C ASP A 217 1.97 5.50 10.39
N VAL A 218 1.20 4.80 9.56
CA VAL A 218 1.73 4.21 8.30
C VAL A 218 1.78 5.26 7.20
N ALA A 219 0.74 6.09 7.07
CA ALA A 219 0.66 7.14 6.05
C ALA A 219 1.83 8.13 6.16
N GLU A 220 2.24 8.50 7.37
CA GLU A 220 3.40 9.37 7.61
C GLU A 220 4.67 8.79 6.99
N VAL A 221 4.94 7.50 7.20
CA VAL A 221 6.13 6.83 6.66
C VAL A 221 6.03 6.67 5.14
N VAL A 222 4.83 6.40 4.59
CA VAL A 222 4.60 6.37 3.14
C VAL A 222 4.97 7.70 2.50
N LEU A 223 4.52 8.83 3.05
CA LEU A 223 4.86 10.16 2.57
C LEU A 223 6.37 10.43 2.66
N ALA A 224 7.00 10.08 3.79
CA ALA A 224 8.43 10.23 3.98
C ALA A 224 9.23 9.45 2.92
N LEU A 225 8.88 8.20 2.63
CA LEU A 225 9.52 7.40 1.59
C LEU A 225 9.27 7.96 0.18
N ALA A 226 8.07 8.48 -0.08
CA ALA A 226 7.76 9.12 -1.36
C ALA A 226 8.58 10.40 -1.57
N ALA A 227 8.85 11.16 -0.51
CA ALA A 227 9.62 12.42 -0.55
C ALA A 227 11.14 12.21 -0.52
N ALA A 228 11.64 11.15 0.12
CA ALA A 228 13.06 10.91 0.36
C ALA A 228 13.83 10.61 -0.93
N ARG A 229 14.68 11.57 -1.38
CA ARG A 229 15.35 11.50 -2.70
C ARG A 229 16.50 10.51 -2.77
N TYR A 230 17.02 10.05 -1.64
CA TYR A 230 18.19 9.14 -1.57
C TYR A 230 17.84 7.78 -0.94
N LEU A 231 16.54 7.42 -0.92
CA LEU A 231 16.05 6.10 -0.48
C LEU A 231 15.42 5.34 -1.63
N THR A 232 15.95 4.16 -1.92
CA THR A 232 15.36 3.18 -2.84
C THR A 232 15.73 1.76 -2.40
N GLY A 233 14.87 0.78 -2.68
CA GLY A 233 15.06 -0.62 -2.32
C GLY A 233 14.87 -0.93 -0.82
N GLN A 234 14.33 -0.01 -0.04
CA GLN A 234 14.16 -0.20 1.40
C GLN A 234 12.77 -0.78 1.75
N VAL A 235 12.75 -1.62 2.77
CA VAL A 235 11.53 -2.13 3.41
C VAL A 235 11.56 -1.68 4.87
N VAL A 236 10.70 -0.74 5.22
CA VAL A 236 10.68 -0.09 6.53
C VAL A 236 9.54 -0.64 7.39
N ALA A 237 9.88 -1.31 8.51
CA ALA A 237 8.88 -1.77 9.47
C ALA A 237 8.22 -0.57 10.18
N VAL A 238 6.88 -0.59 10.28
CA VAL A 238 6.04 0.40 10.98
C VAL A 238 5.14 -0.37 11.94
N ASP A 239 5.68 -0.80 13.06
CA ASP A 239 5.09 -1.84 13.89
C ASP A 239 5.18 -1.61 15.41
N GLY A 240 5.55 -0.40 15.83
CA GLY A 240 5.74 -0.08 17.24
C GLY A 240 6.86 -0.87 17.92
N GLY A 241 7.80 -1.42 17.13
CA GLY A 241 8.91 -2.23 17.60
C GLY A 241 8.58 -3.71 17.76
N LEU A 242 7.43 -4.19 17.29
CA LEU A 242 7.01 -5.59 17.45
C LEU A 242 8.04 -6.57 16.87
N THR A 243 8.63 -6.29 15.70
CA THR A 243 9.63 -7.17 15.06
C THR A 243 10.97 -7.25 15.79
N VAL A 244 11.28 -6.32 16.69
CA VAL A 244 12.51 -6.38 17.51
C VAL A 244 12.27 -6.98 18.90
N ALA A 245 11.00 -7.16 19.26
CA ALA A 245 10.58 -7.77 20.54
C ALA A 245 10.26 -9.27 20.43
N THR A 246 10.20 -9.83 19.19
CA THR A 246 9.82 -11.22 18.91
C THR A 246 10.85 -11.94 18.05
#